data_3c4cf5f578b4439a01c469ddbc4eee4a
#
_entry.id   3c4cf5f578b4439a01c469ddbc4eee4a
#
_cell.length_a   1.000
_cell.length_b   1.000
_cell.length_c   1.000
_cell.angle_alpha   90.00
_cell.angle_beta   90.00
_cell.angle_gamma   90.00
#
_symmetry.space_group_name_H-M   'P 1'
#
loop_
_entity.id
_entity.type
_entity.pdbx_description
1 polymer ?
#
loop_
_entity_poly.entity_id
_entity_poly.type
_entity_poly.pdbx_seq_one_letter_code
_entity_poly.pdbx_strand_id
1 'polypeptide(L)'
;MIELTAEQQDIKQAAREFAEKEFKDIARELDEKEEFDDRIWKKAGQLGFLGVFIEEKYGGAGLGHFEQCLIIEEFARVDTGIAQCMVASYFGTQLIKLFGTEEQKLTYLPPVCAGEWRAGMASTEPDAGSDVAAITTTAVKDGDEYVISGNKMFITNANVGNFLLVLCVTDPKNPKKHDRLSTIIVETDRPGYEASKLHGKLSIRCSDTGEVTFKDVRVPKKNLVGVEGKGFYQLMQFFNRARLDGGGGLAVGTAQGALEKAIDHVKKRKAFGGPLAGLQIVQAKIAEMATLLEAGRSLLYRAAMKVDRGEIDPALIAMAKWYTCEVAVKVADEAIQLHGGYGILKEYDVEHYWRDAKVLEIFEGTKEVEKVLIGRHLLGKF
;
A
#
# COMPACT_ATOMS: atom_id res chain seq x y z
N MET A 1 -8.31 -10.89 21.61
CA MET A 1 -7.13 -10.65 20.75
C MET A 1 -6.71 -11.95 20.09
N ILE A 2 -6.30 -11.91 18.85
CA ILE A 2 -5.63 -13.06 18.20
C ILE A 2 -4.27 -13.21 18.91
N GLU A 3 -4.00 -14.40 19.45
CA GLU A 3 -2.71 -14.68 20.08
C GLU A 3 -1.64 -14.88 18.99
N LEU A 4 -0.57 -14.10 19.07
CA LEU A 4 0.58 -14.23 18.18
C LEU A 4 1.49 -15.34 18.68
N THR A 5 2.08 -16.11 17.77
CA THR A 5 3.17 -17.03 18.09
C THR A 5 4.41 -16.27 18.58
N ALA A 6 5.36 -16.94 19.21
CA ALA A 6 6.63 -16.31 19.64
C ALA A 6 7.36 -15.67 18.43
N GLU A 7 7.44 -16.38 17.31
CA GLU A 7 8.04 -15.89 16.07
C GLU A 7 7.35 -14.64 15.54
N GLN A 8 6.02 -14.60 15.53
CA GLN A 8 5.26 -13.42 15.11
C GLN A 8 5.45 -12.23 16.06
N GLN A 9 5.62 -12.48 17.36
CA GLN A 9 5.96 -11.44 18.34
C GLN A 9 7.35 -10.87 18.06
N ASP A 10 8.34 -11.73 17.78
CA ASP A 10 9.70 -11.33 17.46
C ASP A 10 9.77 -10.51 16.16
N ILE A 11 9.05 -10.93 15.12
CA ILE A 11 8.91 -10.19 13.86
C ILE A 11 8.32 -8.79 14.10
N LYS A 12 7.22 -8.72 14.85
CA LYS A 12 6.57 -7.45 15.18
C LYS A 12 7.49 -6.55 16.00
N GLN A 13 8.21 -7.11 16.97
CA GLN A 13 9.17 -6.36 17.78
C GLN A 13 10.36 -5.84 16.93
N ALA A 14 10.92 -6.66 16.05
CA ALA A 14 11.99 -6.25 15.15
C ALA A 14 11.54 -5.11 14.20
N ALA A 15 10.32 -5.18 13.67
CA ALA A 15 9.74 -4.11 12.86
C ALA A 15 9.55 -2.82 13.66
N ARG A 16 9.07 -2.92 14.91
CA ARG A 16 8.94 -1.78 15.83
C ARG A 16 10.29 -1.09 16.07
N GLU A 17 11.30 -1.86 16.44
CA GLU A 17 12.64 -1.34 16.72
C GLU A 17 13.25 -0.67 15.48
N PHE A 18 13.07 -1.27 14.32
CA PHE A 18 13.51 -0.69 13.06
C PHE A 18 12.83 0.65 12.78
N ALA A 19 11.51 0.73 12.88
CA ALA A 19 10.76 1.96 12.63
C ALA A 19 11.09 3.07 13.64
N GLU A 20 11.13 2.76 14.93
CA GLU A 20 11.49 3.72 15.98
C GLU A 20 12.90 4.31 15.76
N LYS A 21 13.84 3.49 15.29
CA LYS A 21 15.22 3.90 15.07
C LYS A 21 15.44 4.65 13.76
N GLU A 22 14.80 4.19 12.68
CA GLU A 22 15.14 4.69 11.33
C GLU A 22 14.16 5.77 10.83
N PHE A 23 12.90 5.83 11.34
CA PHE A 23 11.87 6.74 10.79
C PHE A 23 11.68 7.98 11.65
N LYS A 24 11.65 7.80 12.98
CA LYS A 24 11.12 8.79 13.92
C LYS A 24 11.74 10.19 13.80
N ASP A 25 13.05 10.25 13.68
CA ASP A 25 13.77 11.53 13.72
C ASP A 25 13.77 12.25 12.37
N ILE A 26 13.47 11.53 11.27
CA ILE A 26 13.54 12.06 9.90
C ILE A 26 12.20 12.16 9.18
N ALA A 27 11.15 11.55 9.72
CA ALA A 27 9.83 11.47 9.07
C ALA A 27 9.28 12.84 8.65
N ARG A 28 9.35 13.84 9.53
CA ARG A 28 8.92 15.21 9.22
C ARG A 28 9.73 15.83 8.09
N GLU A 29 11.05 15.67 8.12
CA GLU A 29 11.93 16.20 7.08
C GLU A 29 11.62 15.60 5.71
N LEU A 30 11.38 14.28 5.66
CA LEU A 30 11.02 13.58 4.43
C LEU A 30 9.63 14.01 3.91
N ASP A 31 8.64 14.20 4.80
CA ASP A 31 7.33 14.76 4.42
C ASP A 31 7.48 16.17 3.85
N GLU A 32 8.24 17.06 4.49
CA GLU A 32 8.43 18.43 4.05
C GLU A 32 9.17 18.54 2.72
N LYS A 33 10.20 17.71 2.51
CA LYS A 33 10.99 17.65 1.27
C LYS A 33 10.27 16.91 0.14
N GLU A 34 9.24 16.14 0.48
CA GLU A 34 8.57 15.22 -0.46
C GLU A 34 9.54 14.19 -1.06
N GLU A 35 10.51 13.74 -0.30
CA GLU A 35 11.57 12.83 -0.73
C GLU A 35 11.69 11.65 0.23
N PHE A 36 12.13 10.51 -0.30
CA PHE A 36 12.38 9.30 0.48
C PHE A 36 13.88 9.02 0.57
N ASP A 37 14.32 8.55 1.74
CA ASP A 37 15.73 8.20 1.96
C ASP A 37 16.04 6.76 1.54
N ASP A 38 16.82 6.60 0.48
CA ASP A 38 17.23 5.31 -0.05
C ASP A 38 18.01 4.44 0.92
N ARG A 39 18.63 5.03 1.96
CA ARG A 39 19.34 4.27 3.00
C ARG A 39 18.38 3.41 3.80
N ILE A 40 17.16 3.92 4.07
CA ILE A 40 16.11 3.16 4.77
C ILE A 40 15.69 1.94 3.92
N TRP A 41 15.47 2.16 2.61
CA TRP A 41 15.11 1.10 1.68
C TRP A 41 16.14 -0.04 1.66
N LYS A 42 17.40 0.29 1.45
CA LYS A 42 18.50 -0.70 1.43
C LYS A 42 18.59 -1.47 2.74
N LYS A 43 18.46 -0.77 3.88
CA LYS A 43 18.53 -1.37 5.19
C LYS A 43 17.34 -2.29 5.47
N ALA A 44 16.13 -1.90 5.02
CA ALA A 44 14.95 -2.75 5.10
C ALA A 44 15.11 -4.05 4.29
N GLY A 45 15.70 -3.96 3.09
CA GLY A 45 16.04 -5.14 2.27
C GLY A 45 17.02 -6.08 2.98
N GLN A 46 18.11 -5.54 3.54
CA GLN A 46 19.10 -6.32 4.30
C GLN A 46 18.50 -7.05 5.51
N LEU A 47 17.44 -6.52 6.08
CA LEU A 47 16.73 -7.11 7.22
C LEU A 47 15.53 -8.01 6.80
N GLY A 48 15.29 -8.20 5.50
CA GLY A 48 14.23 -9.05 4.97
C GLY A 48 12.82 -8.43 4.96
N PHE A 49 12.69 -7.14 5.27
CA PHE A 49 11.38 -6.45 5.32
C PHE A 49 10.77 -6.16 3.93
N LEU A 50 11.54 -6.32 2.84
CA LEU A 50 11.03 -6.05 1.48
C LEU A 50 10.59 -7.30 0.70
N GLY A 51 10.79 -8.49 1.25
CA GLY A 51 10.43 -9.75 0.59
C GLY A 51 9.68 -10.72 1.49
N VAL A 52 8.88 -10.23 2.44
CA VAL A 52 8.29 -11.02 3.53
C VAL A 52 7.53 -12.24 3.00
N PHE A 53 6.63 -12.09 2.05
CA PHE A 53 5.84 -13.19 1.50
C PHE A 53 6.43 -13.82 0.22
N ILE A 54 7.61 -13.38 -0.22
CA ILE A 54 8.32 -14.00 -1.35
C ILE A 54 9.07 -15.24 -0.86
N GLU A 55 9.09 -16.29 -1.65
CA GLU A 55 9.76 -17.53 -1.33
C GLU A 55 11.28 -17.35 -1.18
N GLU A 56 11.90 -18.09 -0.27
CA GLU A 56 13.35 -18.02 0.03
C GLU A 56 14.23 -18.21 -1.20
N LYS A 57 13.84 -19.10 -2.13
CA LYS A 57 14.57 -19.34 -3.38
C LYS A 57 14.67 -18.11 -4.29
N TYR A 58 13.85 -17.07 -4.06
CA TYR A 58 13.88 -15.80 -4.74
C TYR A 58 14.37 -14.66 -3.84
N GLY A 59 14.99 -14.99 -2.70
CA GLY A 59 15.57 -14.02 -1.78
C GLY A 59 14.57 -13.41 -0.77
N GLY A 60 13.35 -13.93 -0.69
CA GLY A 60 12.37 -13.51 0.31
C GLY A 60 12.47 -14.26 1.62
N ALA A 61 11.57 -13.96 2.56
CA ALA A 61 11.50 -14.60 3.87
C ALA A 61 10.58 -15.83 3.92
N GLY A 62 9.80 -16.10 2.87
CA GLY A 62 8.89 -17.25 2.80
C GLY A 62 7.71 -17.22 3.78
N LEU A 63 7.42 -16.07 4.37
CA LEU A 63 6.35 -15.85 5.34
C LEU A 63 4.99 -15.56 4.65
N GLY A 64 3.99 -15.12 5.42
CA GLY A 64 2.66 -14.82 4.94
C GLY A 64 2.32 -13.33 4.86
N HIS A 65 1.11 -13.05 4.38
CA HIS A 65 0.51 -11.70 4.41
C HIS A 65 0.16 -11.27 5.84
N PHE A 66 -0.03 -12.22 6.75
CA PHE A 66 -0.26 -11.90 8.15
C PHE A 66 0.97 -11.28 8.80
N GLU A 67 2.16 -11.89 8.64
CA GLU A 67 3.42 -11.31 9.13
C GLU A 67 3.73 -9.98 8.42
N GLN A 68 3.40 -9.88 7.14
CA GLN A 68 3.49 -8.61 6.42
C GLN A 68 2.63 -7.52 7.07
N CYS A 69 1.37 -7.80 7.42
CA CYS A 69 0.51 -6.85 8.12
C CYS A 69 1.09 -6.44 9.48
N LEU A 70 1.69 -7.37 10.24
CA LEU A 70 2.35 -7.06 11.52
C LEU A 70 3.50 -6.07 11.36
N ILE A 71 4.32 -6.25 10.32
CA ILE A 71 5.46 -5.37 10.00
C ILE A 71 4.96 -3.97 9.60
N ILE A 72 4.02 -3.92 8.66
CA ILE A 72 3.52 -2.64 8.13
C ILE A 72 2.75 -1.86 9.20
N GLU A 73 2.03 -2.52 10.08
CA GLU A 73 1.40 -1.87 11.24
C GLU A 73 2.43 -1.12 12.10
N GLU A 74 3.57 -1.75 12.43
CA GLU A 74 4.60 -1.11 13.24
C GLU A 74 5.32 0.03 12.49
N PHE A 75 5.50 -0.11 11.19
CA PHE A 75 6.07 0.96 10.36
C PHE A 75 5.14 2.16 10.29
N ALA A 76 3.88 1.96 9.95
CA ALA A 76 2.89 3.03 9.83
C ALA A 76 2.52 3.67 11.20
N ARG A 77 2.72 2.95 12.30
CA ARG A 77 2.59 3.49 13.66
C ARG A 77 3.58 4.64 13.90
N VAL A 78 4.76 4.59 13.29
CA VAL A 78 5.75 5.68 13.38
C VAL A 78 5.54 6.70 12.29
N ASP A 79 5.41 6.25 11.03
CA ASP A 79 5.17 7.13 9.88
C ASP A 79 4.53 6.38 8.71
N THR A 80 3.36 6.86 8.29
CA THR A 80 2.56 6.24 7.22
C THR A 80 3.21 6.41 5.85
N GLY A 81 3.82 7.57 5.59
CA GLY A 81 4.46 7.88 4.31
C GLY A 81 5.68 6.98 4.05
N ILE A 82 6.55 6.81 5.06
CA ILE A 82 7.70 5.91 4.98
C ILE A 82 7.22 4.46 4.87
N ALA A 83 6.22 4.05 5.66
CA ALA A 83 5.64 2.71 5.57
C ALA A 83 5.08 2.43 4.17
N GLN A 84 4.42 3.40 3.53
CA GLN A 84 3.95 3.29 2.15
C GLN A 84 5.11 3.05 1.17
N CYS A 85 6.26 3.68 1.36
CA CYS A 85 7.44 3.40 0.52
C CYS A 85 7.87 1.93 0.63
N MET A 86 7.79 1.33 1.83
CA MET A 86 8.10 -0.09 2.03
C MET A 86 7.06 -1.01 1.37
N VAL A 87 5.77 -0.70 1.53
CA VAL A 87 4.66 -1.43 0.89
C VAL A 87 4.79 -1.40 -0.63
N ALA A 88 5.27 -0.32 -1.20
CA ALA A 88 5.41 -0.17 -2.65
C ALA A 88 6.30 -1.24 -3.30
N SER A 89 7.16 -1.94 -2.54
CA SER A 89 7.93 -3.09 -3.04
C SER A 89 7.03 -4.21 -3.59
N TYR A 90 5.80 -4.32 -3.10
CA TYR A 90 4.87 -5.39 -3.47
C TYR A 90 4.11 -5.10 -4.76
N PHE A 91 3.99 -3.85 -5.15
CA PHE A 91 3.15 -3.45 -6.29
C PHE A 91 3.57 -4.08 -7.62
N GLY A 92 4.83 -4.45 -7.76
CA GLY A 92 5.29 -5.23 -8.92
C GLY A 92 5.49 -6.71 -8.59
N THR A 93 6.15 -6.99 -7.48
CA THR A 93 6.59 -8.36 -7.12
C THR A 93 5.46 -9.33 -6.88
N GLN A 94 4.34 -8.89 -6.32
CA GLN A 94 3.17 -9.74 -6.07
C GLN A 94 2.61 -10.38 -7.35
N LEU A 95 2.51 -9.62 -8.45
CA LEU A 95 2.02 -10.15 -9.72
C LEU A 95 3.03 -11.11 -10.35
N ILE A 96 4.33 -10.81 -10.26
CA ILE A 96 5.39 -11.70 -10.75
C ILE A 96 5.39 -13.00 -9.94
N LYS A 97 5.26 -12.92 -8.61
CA LYS A 97 5.13 -14.11 -7.75
C LYS A 97 3.98 -15.01 -8.19
N LEU A 98 2.80 -14.43 -8.43
CA LEU A 98 1.58 -15.18 -8.72
C LEU A 98 1.53 -15.73 -10.14
N PHE A 99 2.02 -14.98 -11.14
CA PHE A 99 1.75 -15.26 -12.54
C PHE A 99 3.00 -15.28 -13.42
N GLY A 100 4.14 -14.81 -12.91
CA GLY A 100 5.38 -14.76 -13.65
C GLY A 100 5.94 -16.15 -13.99
N THR A 101 6.69 -16.22 -15.08
CA THR A 101 7.51 -17.38 -15.42
C THR A 101 8.65 -17.53 -14.41
N GLU A 102 9.30 -18.70 -14.37
CA GLU A 102 10.47 -18.92 -13.50
C GLU A 102 11.61 -17.93 -13.83
N GLU A 103 11.85 -17.66 -15.13
CA GLU A 103 12.82 -16.65 -15.57
C GLU A 103 12.48 -15.26 -15.02
N GLN A 104 11.20 -14.84 -15.11
CA GLN A 104 10.77 -13.55 -14.57
C GLN A 104 10.95 -13.47 -13.06
N LYS A 105 10.59 -14.53 -12.32
CA LYS A 105 10.76 -14.59 -10.87
C LYS A 105 12.22 -14.47 -10.46
N LEU A 106 13.10 -15.24 -11.09
CA LEU A 106 14.55 -15.21 -10.81
C LEU A 106 15.21 -13.87 -11.20
N THR A 107 14.66 -13.17 -12.20
CA THR A 107 15.21 -11.89 -12.65
C THR A 107 14.78 -10.73 -11.76
N TYR A 108 13.50 -10.64 -11.42
CA TYR A 108 12.92 -9.42 -10.83
C TYR A 108 12.71 -9.49 -9.32
N LEU A 109 12.51 -10.67 -8.71
CA LEU A 109 12.21 -10.75 -7.29
C LEU A 109 13.45 -10.56 -6.39
N PRO A 110 14.61 -11.22 -6.63
CA PRO A 110 15.74 -11.12 -5.74
C PRO A 110 16.26 -9.70 -5.53
N PRO A 111 16.48 -8.86 -6.56
CA PRO A 111 17.00 -7.51 -6.35
C PRO A 111 16.00 -6.60 -5.60
N VAL A 112 14.69 -6.84 -5.70
CA VAL A 112 13.70 -6.09 -4.89
C VAL A 112 13.75 -6.55 -3.44
N CYS A 113 13.81 -7.85 -3.17
CA CYS A 113 13.94 -8.38 -1.81
C CYS A 113 15.22 -7.88 -1.12
N ALA A 114 16.33 -7.76 -1.85
CA ALA A 114 17.60 -7.23 -1.34
C ALA A 114 17.62 -5.71 -1.14
N GLY A 115 16.59 -4.98 -1.59
CA GLY A 115 16.56 -3.51 -1.52
C GLY A 115 17.45 -2.83 -2.56
N GLU A 116 17.81 -3.53 -3.63
CA GLU A 116 18.60 -2.99 -4.75
C GLU A 116 17.70 -2.34 -5.81
N TRP A 117 16.55 -2.96 -6.09
CA TRP A 117 15.57 -2.49 -7.06
C TRP A 117 14.25 -2.10 -6.39
N ARG A 118 13.52 -1.20 -7.09
CA ARG A 118 12.14 -0.84 -6.78
C ARG A 118 11.24 -1.21 -7.94
N ALA A 119 10.02 -1.64 -7.59
CA ALA A 119 8.98 -1.97 -8.54
C ALA A 119 7.76 -1.07 -8.36
N GLY A 120 6.92 -0.99 -9.38
CA GLY A 120 5.64 -0.31 -9.29
C GLY A 120 4.57 -1.02 -10.10
N MET A 121 3.30 -0.63 -9.87
CA MET A 121 2.14 -1.11 -10.64
C MET A 121 1.48 0.08 -11.33
N ALA A 122 1.46 0.07 -12.66
CA ALA A 122 0.89 1.13 -13.48
C ALA A 122 -0.44 0.68 -14.11
N SER A 123 -1.54 0.86 -13.37
CA SER A 123 -2.90 0.53 -13.83
C SER A 123 -3.74 1.77 -14.12
N THR A 124 -3.75 2.76 -13.22
CA THR A 124 -4.58 3.95 -13.28
C THR A 124 -4.17 4.89 -14.42
N GLU A 125 -5.15 5.46 -15.11
CA GLU A 125 -4.99 6.50 -16.13
C GLU A 125 -5.75 7.77 -15.71
N PRO A 126 -5.49 8.94 -16.32
CA PRO A 126 -6.19 10.18 -15.99
C PRO A 126 -7.72 10.03 -15.97
N ASP A 127 -8.30 9.28 -16.91
CA ASP A 127 -9.74 9.09 -17.05
C ASP A 127 -10.24 7.69 -16.59
N ALA A 128 -9.37 6.82 -16.06
CA ALA A 128 -9.71 5.46 -15.67
C ALA A 128 -9.03 5.05 -14.35
N GLY A 129 -9.74 5.20 -13.23
CA GLY A 129 -9.32 4.73 -11.89
C GLY A 129 -10.14 3.52 -11.46
N SER A 130 -11.30 3.74 -10.84
CA SER A 130 -12.20 2.67 -10.38
C SER A 130 -12.76 1.82 -11.54
N ASP A 131 -12.98 2.41 -12.72
CA ASP A 131 -13.31 1.68 -13.95
C ASP A 131 -12.02 1.24 -14.68
N VAL A 132 -11.33 0.28 -14.10
CA VAL A 132 -10.07 -0.27 -14.64
C VAL A 132 -10.21 -0.80 -16.07
N ALA A 133 -11.40 -1.27 -16.46
CA ALA A 133 -11.65 -1.81 -17.80
C ALA A 133 -11.74 -0.71 -18.89
N ALA A 134 -11.77 0.57 -18.49
CA ALA A 134 -11.82 1.72 -19.39
C ALA A 134 -10.43 2.27 -19.78
N ILE A 135 -9.33 1.66 -19.32
CA ILE A 135 -7.97 2.10 -19.68
C ILE A 135 -7.77 2.06 -21.20
N THR A 136 -6.91 2.96 -21.67
CA THR A 136 -6.64 3.19 -23.10
C THR A 136 -5.19 2.95 -23.51
N THR A 137 -4.23 2.86 -22.57
CA THR A 137 -2.83 2.52 -22.85
C THR A 137 -2.78 1.20 -23.61
N THR A 138 -2.20 1.20 -24.78
CA THR A 138 -2.12 0.04 -25.69
C THR A 138 -0.77 -0.66 -25.64
N ALA A 139 -0.76 -1.94 -25.93
CA ALA A 139 0.45 -2.70 -26.22
C ALA A 139 0.23 -3.50 -27.51
N VAL A 140 0.80 -3.01 -28.61
CA VAL A 140 0.64 -3.60 -29.95
C VAL A 140 1.80 -4.54 -30.25
N LYS A 141 1.51 -5.74 -30.74
CA LYS A 141 2.54 -6.69 -31.18
C LYS A 141 3.23 -6.21 -32.42
N ASP A 142 4.57 -6.20 -32.41
CA ASP A 142 5.43 -5.93 -33.56
C ASP A 142 6.62 -6.91 -33.56
N GLY A 143 6.58 -7.91 -34.42
CA GLY A 143 7.59 -8.99 -34.41
C GLY A 143 7.60 -9.72 -33.08
N ASP A 144 8.75 -9.76 -32.40
CA ASP A 144 8.94 -10.40 -31.09
C ASP A 144 8.83 -9.43 -29.90
N GLU A 145 8.23 -8.25 -30.13
CA GLU A 145 8.06 -7.20 -29.13
C GLU A 145 6.60 -6.80 -28.97
N TYR A 146 6.31 -6.10 -27.87
CA TYR A 146 5.18 -5.21 -27.71
C TYR A 146 5.65 -3.76 -27.81
N VAL A 147 4.88 -2.92 -28.50
CA VAL A 147 5.04 -1.46 -28.55
C VAL A 147 3.97 -0.84 -27.68
N ILE A 148 4.38 -0.16 -26.63
CA ILE A 148 3.48 0.39 -25.59
C ILE A 148 3.37 1.89 -25.78
N SER A 149 2.12 2.40 -25.87
CA SER A 149 1.81 3.83 -26.00
C SER A 149 0.61 4.19 -25.14
N GLY A 150 0.72 5.31 -24.40
CA GLY A 150 -0.33 5.82 -23.52
C GLY A 150 0.21 6.52 -22.29
N ASN A 151 -0.70 6.82 -21.35
CA ASN A 151 -0.37 7.58 -20.15
C ASN A 151 -0.92 6.88 -18.90
N LYS A 152 -0.15 6.94 -17.81
CA LYS A 152 -0.57 6.44 -16.49
C LYS A 152 -0.44 7.54 -15.46
N MET A 153 -1.31 7.50 -14.44
CA MET A 153 -1.43 8.53 -13.41
C MET A 153 -1.38 7.94 -12.01
N PHE A 154 -0.82 8.68 -11.06
CA PHE A 154 -0.68 8.28 -9.65
C PHE A 154 0.15 7.00 -9.45
N ILE A 155 1.21 6.84 -10.23
CA ILE A 155 2.03 5.63 -10.20
C ILE A 155 3.11 5.75 -9.14
N THR A 156 3.05 4.89 -8.15
CA THR A 156 4.09 4.78 -7.11
C THR A 156 5.37 4.23 -7.73
N ASN A 157 6.52 4.81 -7.34
CA ASN A 157 7.85 4.51 -7.87
C ASN A 157 8.03 4.82 -9.38
N ALA A 158 7.20 5.70 -9.95
CA ALA A 158 7.31 6.07 -11.36
C ALA A 158 8.69 6.63 -11.72
N ASN A 159 9.29 7.44 -10.83
CA ASN A 159 10.56 8.13 -11.10
C ASN A 159 11.79 7.37 -10.56
N VAL A 160 11.60 6.51 -9.58
CA VAL A 160 12.68 5.82 -8.84
C VAL A 160 12.67 4.30 -9.02
N GLY A 161 11.62 3.75 -9.65
CA GLY A 161 11.50 2.32 -9.91
C GLY A 161 12.43 1.85 -11.02
N ASN A 162 12.87 0.60 -10.95
CA ASN A 162 13.65 -0.06 -11.99
C ASN A 162 12.77 -0.70 -13.04
N PHE A 163 11.55 -1.06 -12.66
CA PHE A 163 10.52 -1.58 -13.58
C PHE A 163 9.11 -1.33 -13.05
N LEU A 164 8.16 -1.30 -13.97
CA LEU A 164 6.73 -1.24 -13.67
C LEU A 164 6.00 -2.45 -14.27
N LEU A 165 4.99 -2.95 -13.56
CA LEU A 165 3.97 -3.83 -14.13
C LEU A 165 2.89 -2.94 -14.74
N VAL A 166 2.82 -2.88 -16.06
CA VAL A 166 1.93 -1.99 -16.79
C VAL A 166 0.72 -2.75 -17.30
N LEU A 167 -0.48 -2.32 -16.89
CA LEU A 167 -1.73 -2.85 -17.44
C LEU A 167 -2.04 -2.15 -18.75
N CYS A 168 -2.11 -2.94 -19.85
CA CYS A 168 -2.28 -2.46 -21.21
C CYS A 168 -3.44 -3.16 -21.91
N VAL A 169 -4.02 -2.49 -22.92
CA VAL A 169 -4.94 -3.09 -23.89
C VAL A 169 -4.12 -3.80 -24.97
N THR A 170 -4.19 -5.12 -25.02
CA THR A 170 -3.52 -5.95 -26.05
C THR A 170 -4.47 -6.45 -27.14
N ASP A 171 -5.77 -6.56 -26.82
CA ASP A 171 -6.81 -6.95 -27.78
C ASP A 171 -8.01 -5.98 -27.75
N PRO A 172 -7.92 -4.82 -28.44
CA PRO A 172 -8.99 -3.81 -28.42
C PRO A 172 -10.29 -4.28 -29.08
N LYS A 173 -10.25 -5.35 -29.89
CA LYS A 173 -11.41 -5.88 -30.61
C LYS A 173 -12.18 -6.93 -29.82
N ASN A 174 -11.65 -7.43 -28.72
CA ASN A 174 -12.34 -8.42 -27.89
C ASN A 174 -13.69 -7.88 -27.39
N PRO A 175 -14.81 -8.58 -27.59
CA PRO A 175 -16.13 -8.13 -27.15
C PRO A 175 -16.23 -8.02 -25.61
N LYS A 176 -15.45 -8.81 -24.88
CA LYS A 176 -15.40 -8.78 -23.42
C LYS A 176 -14.31 -7.82 -22.97
N LYS A 177 -14.70 -6.64 -22.46
CA LYS A 177 -13.76 -5.60 -22.01
C LYS A 177 -12.66 -6.11 -21.07
N HIS A 178 -12.99 -6.99 -20.14
CA HIS A 178 -12.05 -7.55 -19.17
C HIS A 178 -10.98 -8.47 -19.81
N ASP A 179 -11.31 -9.11 -20.94
CA ASP A 179 -10.38 -9.98 -21.68
C ASP A 179 -9.49 -9.19 -22.70
N ARG A 180 -9.59 -7.84 -22.71
CA ARG A 180 -8.74 -6.97 -23.54
C ARG A 180 -7.39 -6.68 -22.91
N LEU A 181 -7.25 -6.87 -21.60
CA LEU A 181 -6.17 -6.33 -20.79
C LEU A 181 -5.11 -7.39 -20.50
N SER A 182 -3.87 -6.97 -20.56
CA SER A 182 -2.70 -7.78 -20.20
C SER A 182 -1.76 -6.99 -19.30
N THR A 183 -0.98 -7.70 -18.48
CA THR A 183 0.06 -7.11 -17.64
C THR A 183 1.42 -7.35 -18.26
N ILE A 184 2.21 -6.29 -18.45
CA ILE A 184 3.52 -6.34 -19.10
C ILE A 184 4.56 -5.68 -18.20
N ILE A 185 5.72 -6.32 -18.04
CA ILE A 185 6.88 -5.73 -17.34
C ILE A 185 7.52 -4.69 -18.28
N VAL A 186 7.72 -3.48 -17.80
CA VAL A 186 8.42 -2.40 -18.50
C VAL A 186 9.55 -1.90 -17.62
N GLU A 187 10.79 -2.09 -18.02
CA GLU A 187 11.96 -1.50 -17.39
C GLU A 187 11.96 0.01 -17.67
N THR A 188 12.27 0.83 -16.64
CA THR A 188 12.09 2.29 -16.70
C THR A 188 13.19 3.02 -17.47
N ASP A 189 14.29 2.34 -17.77
CA ASP A 189 15.40 2.85 -18.59
C ASP A 189 15.18 2.70 -20.11
N ARG A 190 14.01 2.17 -20.54
CA ARG A 190 13.71 1.97 -21.97
C ARG A 190 13.45 3.30 -22.66
N PRO A 191 13.94 3.43 -23.92
CA PRO A 191 13.60 4.58 -24.75
C PRO A 191 12.07 4.78 -24.86
N GLY A 192 11.63 6.02 -24.71
CA GLY A 192 10.21 6.38 -24.76
C GLY A 192 9.47 6.29 -23.41
N TYR A 193 10.11 5.79 -22.35
CA TYR A 193 9.59 5.91 -20.99
C TYR A 193 9.90 7.30 -20.45
N GLU A 194 8.88 8.02 -20.03
CA GLU A 194 9.03 9.34 -19.39
C GLU A 194 8.16 9.36 -18.13
N ALA A 195 8.71 9.82 -17.02
CA ALA A 195 7.97 9.99 -15.77
C ALA A 195 8.18 11.39 -15.18
N SER A 196 7.15 11.92 -14.55
CA SER A 196 7.22 13.16 -13.80
C SER A 196 6.57 13.03 -12.44
N LYS A 197 7.27 13.51 -11.40
CA LYS A 197 6.82 13.43 -10.01
C LYS A 197 5.66 14.39 -9.76
N LEU A 198 4.65 13.92 -9.02
CA LEU A 198 3.56 14.74 -8.51
C LEU A 198 3.98 15.40 -7.19
N HIS A 199 4.02 16.72 -7.17
CA HIS A 199 4.32 17.54 -6.00
C HIS A 199 3.06 18.07 -5.33
N GLY A 200 3.19 18.51 -4.06
CA GLY A 200 2.10 19.12 -3.32
C GLY A 200 0.98 18.17 -2.91
N LYS A 201 1.27 16.87 -2.82
CA LYS A 201 0.30 15.89 -2.31
C LYS A 201 -0.14 16.24 -0.89
N LEU A 202 -1.39 15.96 -0.55
CA LEU A 202 -1.88 16.07 0.82
C LEU A 202 -1.22 15.01 1.71
N SER A 203 -1.13 13.77 1.24
CA SER A 203 -0.80 12.56 2.00
C SER A 203 0.45 11.88 1.48
N ILE A 204 1.12 11.10 2.34
CA ILE A 204 2.26 10.24 1.98
C ILE A 204 3.28 10.96 1.09
N ARG A 205 3.64 12.16 1.48
CA ARG A 205 4.36 13.11 0.61
C ARG A 205 5.75 12.62 0.24
N CYS A 206 6.43 11.91 1.14
CA CYS A 206 7.75 11.32 0.87
C CYS A 206 7.71 10.18 -0.15
N SER A 207 6.56 9.52 -0.36
CA SER A 207 6.45 8.44 -1.35
C SER A 207 6.47 8.99 -2.77
N ASP A 208 7.38 8.49 -3.61
CA ASP A 208 7.39 8.82 -5.05
C ASP A 208 6.07 8.39 -5.69
N THR A 209 5.43 9.35 -6.33
CA THR A 209 4.18 9.15 -7.07
C THR A 209 4.24 10.03 -8.31
N GLY A 210 4.02 9.48 -9.48
CA GLY A 210 4.20 10.21 -10.73
C GLY A 210 3.13 9.95 -11.78
N GLU A 211 3.20 10.76 -12.81
CA GLU A 211 2.65 10.50 -14.13
C GLU A 211 3.68 9.71 -14.94
N VAL A 212 3.24 8.80 -15.80
CA VAL A 212 4.09 8.08 -16.74
C VAL A 212 3.52 8.19 -18.13
N THR A 213 4.38 8.56 -19.09
CA THR A 213 4.06 8.57 -20.51
C THR A 213 4.90 7.51 -21.22
N PHE A 214 4.24 6.67 -21.99
CA PHE A 214 4.86 5.70 -22.88
C PHE A 214 4.74 6.19 -24.31
N LYS A 215 5.88 6.48 -24.96
CA LYS A 215 5.98 6.90 -26.36
C LYS A 215 6.63 5.78 -27.17
N ASP A 216 5.82 4.85 -27.65
CA ASP A 216 6.25 3.68 -28.43
C ASP A 216 7.36 2.86 -27.72
N VAL A 217 7.20 2.64 -26.41
CA VAL A 217 8.14 1.88 -25.60
C VAL A 217 8.13 0.42 -26.04
N ARG A 218 9.29 -0.08 -26.44
CA ARG A 218 9.45 -1.45 -26.92
C ARG A 218 9.92 -2.38 -25.81
N VAL A 219 9.20 -3.49 -25.64
CA VAL A 219 9.56 -4.55 -24.69
C VAL A 219 9.46 -5.92 -25.35
N PRO A 220 10.33 -6.89 -25.02
CA PRO A 220 10.24 -8.25 -25.54
C PRO A 220 8.91 -8.91 -25.16
N LYS A 221 8.38 -9.77 -26.02
CA LYS A 221 7.16 -10.55 -25.71
C LYS A 221 7.26 -11.36 -24.41
N LYS A 222 8.46 -11.77 -24.02
CA LYS A 222 8.72 -12.48 -22.76
C LYS A 222 8.43 -11.63 -21.52
N ASN A 223 8.25 -10.32 -21.64
CA ASN A 223 7.85 -9.43 -20.56
C ASN A 223 6.34 -9.50 -20.24
N LEU A 224 5.54 -10.22 -21.05
CA LEU A 224 4.15 -10.52 -20.73
C LEU A 224 4.09 -11.36 -19.45
N VAL A 225 3.33 -10.94 -18.45
CA VAL A 225 3.14 -11.67 -17.20
C VAL A 225 1.90 -12.56 -17.29
N GLY A 226 2.12 -13.87 -17.16
CA GLY A 226 1.05 -14.88 -17.25
C GLY A 226 0.47 -14.99 -18.65
N VAL A 227 -0.85 -14.89 -18.79
CA VAL A 227 -1.58 -15.13 -20.05
C VAL A 227 -2.13 -13.83 -20.61
N GLU A 228 -1.94 -13.60 -21.91
CA GLU A 228 -2.50 -12.46 -22.63
C GLU A 228 -4.05 -12.42 -22.49
N GLY A 229 -4.61 -11.22 -22.32
CA GLY A 229 -6.03 -11.03 -22.10
C GLY A 229 -6.50 -11.35 -20.68
N LYS A 230 -5.59 -11.64 -19.74
CA LYS A 230 -5.95 -11.96 -18.35
C LYS A 230 -5.51 -10.89 -17.34
N GLY A 231 -5.00 -9.76 -17.78
CA GLY A 231 -4.50 -8.69 -16.93
C GLY A 231 -5.52 -8.16 -15.92
N PHE A 232 -6.79 -8.03 -16.31
CA PHE A 232 -7.86 -7.63 -15.39
C PHE A 232 -8.01 -8.61 -14.22
N TYR A 233 -8.05 -9.90 -14.50
CA TYR A 233 -8.19 -10.93 -13.46
C TYR A 233 -6.95 -11.06 -12.58
N GLN A 234 -5.76 -10.86 -13.16
CA GLN A 234 -4.50 -10.79 -12.42
C GLN A 234 -4.51 -9.62 -11.45
N LEU A 235 -4.96 -8.45 -11.89
CA LEU A 235 -5.08 -7.27 -11.03
C LEU A 235 -6.10 -7.49 -9.89
N MET A 236 -7.21 -8.18 -10.13
CA MET A 236 -8.16 -8.52 -9.06
C MET A 236 -7.52 -9.47 -8.02
N GLN A 237 -6.71 -10.44 -8.47
CA GLN A 237 -5.96 -11.31 -7.56
C GLN A 237 -4.87 -10.55 -6.78
N PHE A 238 -4.24 -9.56 -7.38
CA PHE A 238 -3.34 -8.65 -6.71
C PHE A 238 -4.06 -7.88 -5.60
N PHE A 239 -5.19 -7.22 -5.90
CA PHE A 239 -5.94 -6.46 -4.91
C PHE A 239 -6.49 -7.29 -3.75
N ASN A 240 -6.78 -8.58 -3.97
CA ASN A 240 -7.17 -9.48 -2.88
C ASN A 240 -6.06 -9.70 -1.83
N ARG A 241 -4.85 -9.18 -2.05
CA ARG A 241 -3.71 -9.24 -1.13
C ARG A 241 -3.22 -7.84 -0.75
N ALA A 242 -2.96 -6.99 -1.74
CA ALA A 242 -2.48 -5.63 -1.54
C ALA A 242 -3.39 -4.79 -0.61
N ARG A 243 -4.71 -5.00 -0.66
CA ARG A 243 -5.67 -4.36 0.25
C ARG A 243 -5.44 -4.67 1.72
N LEU A 244 -4.87 -5.83 2.04
CA LEU A 244 -4.52 -6.18 3.42
C LEU A 244 -3.26 -5.46 3.85
N ASP A 245 -2.20 -5.57 3.05
CA ASP A 245 -0.88 -5.04 3.38
C ASP A 245 -0.87 -3.51 3.24
N GLY A 246 -1.15 -3.01 2.03
CA GLY A 246 -1.12 -1.59 1.68
C GLY A 246 -2.32 -0.80 2.19
N GLY A 247 -3.51 -1.39 2.20
CA GLY A 247 -4.70 -0.72 2.71
C GLY A 247 -4.85 -0.86 4.22
N GLY A 248 -5.05 -2.10 4.67
CA GLY A 248 -5.38 -2.41 6.06
C GLY A 248 -4.24 -2.24 7.04
N GLY A 249 -3.05 -2.76 6.72
CA GLY A 249 -1.87 -2.68 7.57
C GLY A 249 -1.43 -1.25 7.83
N LEU A 250 -1.34 -0.43 6.78
CA LEU A 250 -1.06 1.01 6.93
C LEU A 250 -2.11 1.70 7.79
N ALA A 251 -3.40 1.43 7.56
CA ALA A 251 -4.48 2.08 8.28
C ALA A 251 -4.47 1.78 9.79
N VAL A 252 -4.26 0.51 10.15
CA VAL A 252 -4.17 0.10 11.56
C VAL A 252 -2.96 0.74 12.24
N GLY A 253 -1.79 0.77 11.57
CA GLY A 253 -0.60 1.42 12.08
C GLY A 253 -0.78 2.93 12.25
N THR A 254 -1.33 3.62 11.24
CA THR A 254 -1.65 5.05 11.28
C THR A 254 -2.57 5.39 12.46
N ALA A 255 -3.65 4.61 12.64
CA ALA A 255 -4.56 4.80 13.77
C ALA A 255 -3.88 4.55 15.12
N GLN A 256 -3.01 3.54 15.21
CA GLN A 256 -2.25 3.24 16.42
C GLN A 256 -1.32 4.39 16.79
N GLY A 257 -0.56 4.92 15.84
CA GLY A 257 0.34 6.07 16.07
C GLY A 257 -0.41 7.33 16.50
N ALA A 258 -1.51 7.65 15.85
CA ALA A 258 -2.36 8.78 16.22
C ALA A 258 -2.96 8.64 17.62
N LEU A 259 -3.43 7.44 17.99
CA LEU A 259 -3.95 7.12 19.32
C LEU A 259 -2.87 7.27 20.40
N GLU A 260 -1.66 6.77 20.17
CA GLU A 260 -0.52 6.89 21.11
C GLU A 260 -0.15 8.35 21.35
N LYS A 261 -0.09 9.17 20.30
CA LYS A 261 0.14 10.62 20.40
C LYS A 261 -0.97 11.31 21.22
N ALA A 262 -2.23 10.95 20.98
CA ALA A 262 -3.36 11.50 21.74
C ALA A 262 -3.28 11.14 23.23
N ILE A 263 -3.00 9.87 23.55
CA ILE A 263 -2.86 9.39 24.95
C ILE A 263 -1.71 10.13 25.64
N ASP A 264 -0.56 10.26 25.00
CA ASP A 264 0.59 10.97 25.57
C ASP A 264 0.25 12.45 25.84
N HIS A 265 -0.40 13.11 24.90
CA HIS A 265 -0.82 14.50 25.04
C HIS A 265 -1.79 14.72 26.20
N VAL A 266 -2.87 13.94 26.29
CA VAL A 266 -3.90 14.14 27.34
C VAL A 266 -3.40 13.81 28.74
N LYS A 267 -2.36 12.97 28.87
CA LYS A 267 -1.68 12.71 30.15
C LYS A 267 -0.81 13.89 30.60
N LYS A 268 -0.20 14.61 29.67
CA LYS A 268 0.72 15.73 29.95
C LYS A 268 0.01 17.07 30.03
N ARG A 269 -0.96 17.33 29.16
CA ARG A 269 -1.69 18.59 29.08
C ARG A 269 -2.61 18.79 30.28
N LYS A 270 -2.49 19.94 30.94
CA LYS A 270 -3.31 20.29 32.12
C LYS A 270 -4.34 21.38 31.76
N ALA A 271 -5.58 21.17 32.21
CA ALA A 271 -6.67 22.16 32.24
C ALA A 271 -7.66 21.79 33.33
N PHE A 272 -8.48 22.74 33.77
CA PHE A 272 -9.51 22.53 34.81
C PHE A 272 -8.96 21.91 36.10
N GLY A 273 -7.75 22.27 36.48
CA GLY A 273 -7.12 21.84 37.72
C GLY A 273 -6.36 20.49 37.68
N GLY A 274 -6.29 19.81 36.53
CA GLY A 274 -5.61 18.53 36.40
C GLY A 274 -5.22 18.16 34.97
N PRO A 275 -4.64 16.96 34.73
CA PRO A 275 -4.42 16.46 33.39
C PRO A 275 -5.74 16.24 32.63
N LEU A 276 -5.77 16.46 31.31
CA LEU A 276 -6.97 16.22 30.49
C LEU A 276 -7.47 14.77 30.60
N ALA A 277 -6.57 13.81 30.81
CA ALA A 277 -6.89 12.39 31.01
C ALA A 277 -7.82 12.13 32.22
N GLY A 278 -7.94 13.08 33.17
CA GLY A 278 -8.87 13.01 34.29
C GLY A 278 -10.33 13.34 33.96
N LEU A 279 -10.58 13.90 32.76
CA LEU A 279 -11.92 14.30 32.36
C LEU A 279 -12.66 13.12 31.71
N GLN A 280 -13.88 12.80 32.14
CA GLN A 280 -14.67 11.68 31.64
C GLN A 280 -14.89 11.74 30.12
N ILE A 281 -15.12 12.93 29.54
CA ILE A 281 -15.31 13.10 28.12
C ILE A 281 -14.04 12.72 27.32
N VAL A 282 -12.85 13.00 27.85
CA VAL A 282 -11.57 12.61 27.25
C VAL A 282 -11.37 11.10 27.35
N GLN A 283 -11.70 10.51 28.51
CA GLN A 283 -11.63 9.05 28.71
C GLN A 283 -12.56 8.31 27.73
N ALA A 284 -13.79 8.81 27.53
CA ALA A 284 -14.74 8.24 26.57
C ALA A 284 -14.19 8.28 25.13
N LYS A 285 -13.61 9.40 24.69
CA LYS A 285 -12.99 9.53 23.36
C LYS A 285 -11.84 8.55 23.16
N ILE A 286 -10.93 8.44 24.12
CA ILE A 286 -9.82 7.46 24.04
C ILE A 286 -10.35 6.02 23.99
N ALA A 287 -11.40 5.69 24.76
CA ALA A 287 -12.01 4.38 24.74
C ALA A 287 -12.66 4.05 23.38
N GLU A 288 -13.34 5.01 22.76
CA GLU A 288 -13.91 4.87 21.42
C GLU A 288 -12.83 4.66 20.37
N MET A 289 -11.78 5.49 20.35
CA MET A 289 -10.63 5.36 19.45
C MET A 289 -9.99 3.97 19.56
N ALA A 290 -9.71 3.52 20.79
CA ALA A 290 -9.10 2.21 21.04
C ALA A 290 -10.00 1.06 20.60
N THR A 291 -11.32 1.15 20.83
CA THR A 291 -12.29 0.11 20.46
C THR A 291 -12.42 -0.01 18.94
N LEU A 292 -12.53 1.13 18.23
CA LEU A 292 -12.58 1.15 16.77
C LEU A 292 -11.32 0.53 16.15
N LEU A 293 -10.15 0.91 16.65
CA LEU A 293 -8.87 0.39 16.20
C LEU A 293 -8.77 -1.12 16.40
N GLU A 294 -9.12 -1.64 17.59
CA GLU A 294 -9.04 -3.06 17.88
C GLU A 294 -10.03 -3.89 17.05
N ALA A 295 -11.22 -3.36 16.79
CA ALA A 295 -12.19 -3.99 15.89
C ALA A 295 -11.61 -4.08 14.45
N GLY A 296 -10.99 -3.00 13.96
CA GLY A 296 -10.35 -2.96 12.65
C GLY A 296 -9.17 -3.92 12.55
N ARG A 297 -8.29 -3.94 13.55
CA ARG A 297 -7.15 -4.86 13.63
C ARG A 297 -7.61 -6.32 13.61
N SER A 298 -8.62 -6.67 14.39
CA SER A 298 -9.17 -8.02 14.44
C SER A 298 -9.72 -8.46 13.09
N LEU A 299 -10.39 -7.56 12.37
CA LEU A 299 -10.93 -7.82 11.04
C LEU A 299 -9.83 -8.01 10.00
N LEU A 300 -8.80 -7.16 10.03
CA LEU A 300 -7.62 -7.26 9.16
C LEU A 300 -6.86 -8.57 9.37
N TYR A 301 -6.53 -8.88 10.61
CA TYR A 301 -5.76 -10.07 10.96
C TYR A 301 -6.49 -11.36 10.55
N ARG A 302 -7.81 -11.41 10.81
CA ARG A 302 -8.64 -12.52 10.34
C ARG A 302 -8.61 -12.69 8.83
N ALA A 303 -8.66 -11.59 8.06
CA ALA A 303 -8.62 -11.63 6.62
C ALA A 303 -7.25 -12.08 6.10
N ALA A 304 -6.15 -11.58 6.66
CA ALA A 304 -4.78 -11.95 6.30
C ALA A 304 -4.50 -13.43 6.56
N MET A 305 -4.85 -13.94 7.75
CA MET A 305 -4.70 -15.36 8.10
C MET A 305 -5.50 -16.30 7.17
N LYS A 306 -6.66 -15.87 6.65
CA LYS A 306 -7.41 -16.64 5.65
C LYS A 306 -6.67 -16.69 4.32
N VAL A 307 -6.15 -15.55 3.88
CA VAL A 307 -5.36 -15.48 2.63
C VAL A 307 -4.14 -16.41 2.68
N ASP A 308 -3.44 -16.45 3.80
CA ASP A 308 -2.26 -17.32 3.99
C ASP A 308 -2.60 -18.81 3.98
N ARG A 309 -3.84 -19.18 4.35
CA ARG A 309 -4.37 -20.54 4.20
C ARG A 309 -4.90 -20.86 2.80
N GLY A 310 -4.79 -19.92 1.85
CA GLY A 310 -5.34 -20.05 0.50
C GLY A 310 -6.84 -19.81 0.39
N GLU A 311 -7.49 -19.35 1.47
CA GLU A 311 -8.92 -19.07 1.53
C GLU A 311 -9.19 -17.60 1.13
N ILE A 312 -9.29 -17.33 -0.17
CA ILE A 312 -9.53 -15.97 -0.66
C ILE A 312 -11.03 -15.64 -0.53
N ASP A 313 -11.35 -14.69 0.36
CA ASP A 313 -12.68 -14.16 0.58
C ASP A 313 -12.71 -12.65 0.23
N PRO A 314 -13.06 -12.28 -1.01
CA PRO A 314 -12.99 -10.88 -1.46
C PRO A 314 -13.88 -9.94 -0.65
N ALA A 315 -15.02 -10.42 -0.12
CA ALA A 315 -15.90 -9.58 0.70
C ALA A 315 -15.28 -9.29 2.07
N LEU A 316 -14.67 -10.28 2.72
CA LEU A 316 -13.98 -10.09 3.99
C LEU A 316 -12.78 -9.15 3.83
N ILE A 317 -12.01 -9.31 2.74
CA ILE A 317 -10.88 -8.44 2.41
C ILE A 317 -11.34 -7.00 2.19
N ALA A 318 -12.43 -6.81 1.43
CA ALA A 318 -13.03 -5.49 1.21
C ALA A 318 -13.54 -4.86 2.52
N MET A 319 -14.17 -5.66 3.41
CA MET A 319 -14.58 -5.21 4.74
C MET A 319 -13.37 -4.75 5.57
N ALA A 320 -12.29 -5.52 5.58
CA ALA A 320 -11.08 -5.20 6.32
C ALA A 320 -10.49 -3.88 5.83
N LYS A 321 -10.27 -3.73 4.51
CA LYS A 321 -9.71 -2.52 3.91
C LYS A 321 -10.58 -1.30 4.17
N TRP A 322 -11.86 -1.36 3.83
CA TRP A 322 -12.74 -0.22 4.02
C TRP A 322 -12.81 0.22 5.48
N TYR A 323 -13.09 -0.73 6.40
CA TYR A 323 -13.31 -0.40 7.80
C TYR A 323 -12.06 0.17 8.47
N THR A 324 -10.89 -0.43 8.25
CA THR A 324 -9.63 0.05 8.84
C THR A 324 -9.26 1.43 8.34
N CYS A 325 -9.43 1.73 7.04
CA CYS A 325 -9.13 3.05 6.49
C CYS A 325 -10.08 4.13 7.04
N GLU A 326 -11.38 3.83 7.19
CA GLU A 326 -12.33 4.76 7.81
C GLU A 326 -12.02 4.99 9.29
N VAL A 327 -11.60 3.94 10.01
CA VAL A 327 -11.15 4.04 11.41
C VAL A 327 -9.89 4.89 11.52
N ALA A 328 -8.92 4.73 10.61
CA ALA A 328 -7.70 5.55 10.63
C ALA A 328 -8.00 7.05 10.54
N VAL A 329 -8.89 7.43 9.63
CA VAL A 329 -9.33 8.83 9.50
C VAL A 329 -10.02 9.32 10.78
N LYS A 330 -10.95 8.54 11.33
CA LYS A 330 -11.67 8.90 12.56
C LYS A 330 -10.75 9.05 13.77
N VAL A 331 -9.83 8.12 13.95
CA VAL A 331 -8.89 8.13 15.08
C VAL A 331 -7.91 9.29 14.95
N ALA A 332 -7.39 9.56 13.75
CA ALA A 332 -6.49 10.68 13.51
C ALA A 332 -7.19 12.04 13.69
N ASP A 333 -8.46 12.16 13.25
CA ASP A 333 -9.28 13.36 13.46
C ASP A 333 -9.49 13.64 14.95
N GLU A 334 -9.87 12.62 15.72
CA GLU A 334 -10.05 12.77 17.17
C GLU A 334 -8.73 13.03 17.90
N ALA A 335 -7.61 12.53 17.40
CA ALA A 335 -6.29 12.85 17.94
C ALA A 335 -5.98 14.35 17.79
N ILE A 336 -6.25 14.96 16.62
CA ILE A 336 -6.15 16.42 16.42
C ILE A 336 -7.07 17.13 17.41
N GLN A 337 -8.33 16.71 17.51
CA GLN A 337 -9.31 17.33 18.41
C GLN A 337 -8.86 17.32 19.87
N LEU A 338 -8.27 16.21 20.35
CA LEU A 338 -7.74 16.08 21.70
C LEU A 338 -6.49 16.95 21.97
N HIS A 339 -5.72 17.27 20.93
CA HIS A 339 -4.61 18.24 21.01
C HIS A 339 -5.08 19.69 21.03
N GLY A 340 -6.33 19.97 20.59
CA GLY A 340 -6.85 21.31 20.44
C GLY A 340 -6.02 22.14 19.43
N GLY A 341 -5.78 23.41 19.72
CA GLY A 341 -5.00 24.30 18.82
C GLY A 341 -3.58 23.82 18.50
N TYR A 342 -2.99 22.98 19.35
CA TYR A 342 -1.68 22.37 19.09
C TYR A 342 -1.75 21.29 18.00
N GLY A 343 -2.90 20.64 17.85
CA GLY A 343 -3.07 19.54 16.89
C GLY A 343 -3.01 19.96 15.41
N ILE A 344 -3.07 21.27 15.11
CA ILE A 344 -2.91 21.79 13.74
C ILE A 344 -1.48 22.21 13.41
N LEU A 345 -0.55 22.04 14.38
CA LEU A 345 0.85 22.42 14.21
C LEU A 345 1.68 21.19 13.89
N LYS A 346 2.53 21.29 12.86
CA LYS A 346 3.41 20.20 12.40
C LYS A 346 4.29 19.61 13.50
N GLU A 347 4.70 20.40 14.50
CA GLU A 347 5.56 19.96 15.59
C GLU A 347 4.95 18.88 16.50
N TYR A 348 3.61 18.70 16.45
CA TYR A 348 2.90 17.68 17.23
C TYR A 348 2.60 16.41 16.43
N ASP A 349 2.87 16.40 15.14
CA ASP A 349 2.75 15.27 14.18
C ASP A 349 1.32 14.71 13.97
N VAL A 350 0.34 15.03 14.80
CA VAL A 350 -1.01 14.45 14.68
C VAL A 350 -1.74 14.88 13.42
N GLU A 351 -1.45 16.07 12.90
CA GLU A 351 -1.97 16.53 11.61
C GLU A 351 -1.41 15.70 10.45
N HIS A 352 -0.16 15.21 10.57
CA HIS A 352 0.48 14.33 9.60
C HIS A 352 -0.25 12.99 9.50
N TYR A 353 -0.56 12.35 10.63
CA TYR A 353 -1.37 11.11 10.64
C TYR A 353 -2.73 11.32 9.98
N TRP A 354 -3.39 12.45 10.21
CA TRP A 354 -4.67 12.76 9.59
C TRP A 354 -4.57 12.96 8.07
N ARG A 355 -3.56 13.70 7.61
CA ARG A 355 -3.29 13.87 6.18
C ARG A 355 -3.06 12.54 5.51
N ASP A 356 -2.23 11.71 6.10
CA ASP A 356 -1.86 10.40 5.54
C ASP A 356 -3.01 9.40 5.60
N ALA A 357 -3.81 9.39 6.65
CA ALA A 357 -4.99 8.54 6.76
C ALA A 357 -5.96 8.74 5.59
N LYS A 358 -6.06 9.97 5.04
CA LYS A 358 -7.06 10.27 4.01
C LYS A 358 -6.84 9.52 2.70
N VAL A 359 -5.61 9.35 2.23
CA VAL A 359 -5.35 8.64 0.97
C VAL A 359 -5.67 7.16 1.07
N LEU A 360 -5.60 6.58 2.28
CA LEU A 360 -5.91 5.17 2.52
C LEU A 360 -7.36 4.81 2.17
N GLU A 361 -8.30 5.76 2.27
CA GLU A 361 -9.69 5.57 1.82
C GLU A 361 -9.85 5.58 0.29
N ILE A 362 -8.83 6.02 -0.47
CA ILE A 362 -8.92 6.31 -1.90
C ILE A 362 -8.22 5.26 -2.74
N PHE A 363 -6.95 4.98 -2.47
CA PHE A 363 -6.14 4.07 -3.30
C PHE A 363 -6.49 2.59 -3.06
N GLU A 364 -6.04 1.70 -3.96
CA GLU A 364 -6.29 0.24 -3.93
C GLU A 364 -7.77 -0.16 -3.86
N GLY A 365 -8.63 0.72 -4.32
CA GLY A 365 -10.08 0.62 -4.25
C GLY A 365 -10.65 1.62 -3.25
N THR A 366 -11.45 2.56 -3.79
CA THR A 366 -12.13 3.54 -2.91
C THR A 366 -13.10 2.83 -1.97
N LYS A 367 -13.39 3.45 -0.82
CA LYS A 367 -14.35 2.89 0.13
C LYS A 367 -15.73 2.60 -0.49
N GLU A 368 -16.12 3.34 -1.51
CA GLU A 368 -17.36 3.13 -2.27
C GLU A 368 -17.28 1.84 -3.09
N VAL A 369 -16.16 1.59 -3.77
CA VAL A 369 -15.90 0.35 -4.52
C VAL A 369 -15.92 -0.85 -3.58
N GLU A 370 -15.28 -0.76 -2.41
CA GLU A 370 -15.28 -1.84 -1.42
C GLU A 370 -16.69 -2.14 -0.91
N LYS A 371 -17.49 -1.11 -0.59
CA LYS A 371 -18.89 -1.27 -0.17
C LYS A 371 -19.76 -1.93 -1.25
N VAL A 372 -19.57 -1.55 -2.53
CA VAL A 372 -20.27 -2.19 -3.66
C VAL A 372 -19.87 -3.66 -3.80
N LEU A 373 -18.59 -3.99 -3.61
CA LEU A 373 -18.07 -5.36 -3.65
C LEU A 373 -18.73 -6.23 -2.56
N ILE A 374 -18.77 -5.73 -1.32
CA ILE A 374 -19.42 -6.38 -0.18
C ILE A 374 -20.92 -6.59 -0.47
N GLY A 375 -21.61 -5.52 -0.88
CA GLY A 375 -23.04 -5.56 -1.18
C GLY A 375 -23.38 -6.60 -2.25
N ARG A 376 -22.60 -6.63 -3.35
CA ARG A 376 -22.80 -7.64 -4.43
C ARG A 376 -22.55 -9.07 -3.97
N HIS A 377 -21.57 -9.26 -3.08
CA HIS A 377 -21.30 -10.59 -2.51
C HIS A 377 -22.46 -11.08 -1.65
N LEU A 378 -23.00 -10.22 -0.80
CA LEU A 378 -24.08 -10.56 0.14
C LEU A 378 -25.44 -10.72 -0.55
N LEU A 379 -25.73 -9.89 -1.53
CA LEU A 379 -27.02 -9.85 -2.20
C LEU A 379 -27.10 -10.79 -3.42
N GLY A 380 -25.96 -11.22 -3.97
CA GLY A 380 -25.88 -11.99 -5.20
C GLY A 380 -26.00 -11.13 -6.46
N LYS A 381 -26.25 -11.81 -7.61
CA LYS A 381 -26.52 -11.12 -8.89
C LYS A 381 -28.02 -10.87 -8.99
N PHE A 382 -28.38 -9.63 -9.28
CA PHE A 382 -29.72 -9.22 -9.66
C PHE A 382 -29.82 -9.07 -11.17
#